data_847e677e3a7803fdccef3fc0ea151414
#
_entry.id   847e677e3a7803fdccef3fc0ea151414
#
_cell.length_a   1.000
_cell.length_b   1.000
_cell.length_c   1.000
_cell.angle_alpha   90.00
_cell.angle_beta   90.00
_cell.angle_gamma   90.00
#
_symmetry.space_group_name_H-M   'P 1'
#
loop_
_entity.id
_entity.type
_entity.pdbx_description
1 polymer ?
#
loop_
_entity_poly.entity_id
_entity_poly.type
_entity_poly.pdbx_seq_one_letter_code
_entity_poly.pdbx_strand_id
1 'polypeptide(L)'
;MTHSLRFVSLLILGLGVVVSACSEEDSSDGSGSNGGSAGDAGSAGAAGTATAGGGSGGTAGAGASGGGGSAGAAAYPARLSETGLYADVTSESLADGVQAFEPQFKLWSDGATKRRWVYLPDGAQIDTSDHDYWVYPQGTKLWKEFTRDGVRVETRMLEKTAQGWTMIAYQWQADQQDALPVPDGVENASGTSHDIPSVSQCQQCHDNLPDRSLGFTEVQLAHSGGGVTLQGLIDSNRLTSPPSVSPLVPGDATARAALGYLHANCGMCHNPKSQTFFRVDMNLWLQTAALDSVQTTPAYLTTVGVPPLEGIPAGTTARIAPHDPEHSAVLGRMKSRELSVLMPPLGTEDVDESGSDAVEAWINAL
;
A
#
# COMPACT_ATOMS: atom_id res chain seq x y z
N MET A 1 1.37 34.21 61.98
CA MET A 1 0.09 34.75 61.55
C MET A 1 -0.47 33.74 60.56
N THR A 2 -1.08 32.78 61.00
CA THR A 2 -2.43 32.24 61.15
C THR A 2 -3.46 32.76 60.14
N HIS A 3 -4.12 31.82 59.52
CA HIS A 3 -5.46 31.71 58.95
C HIS A 3 -5.47 31.14 57.52
N SER A 4 -6.31 30.24 57.11
CA SER A 4 -7.34 29.37 57.71
C SER A 4 -7.84 28.48 56.57
N LEU A 5 -8.03 27.21 56.85
CA LEU A 5 -8.73 26.20 56.00
C LEU A 5 -10.19 26.63 55.77
N ARG A 6 -10.70 26.41 54.57
CA ARG A 6 -12.14 26.18 54.33
C ARG A 6 -12.34 24.93 53.46
N PHE A 7 -12.85 23.90 54.12
CA PHE A 7 -13.53 22.76 53.54
C PHE A 7 -14.88 23.20 52.96
N VAL A 8 -15.19 22.75 51.75
CA VAL A 8 -16.57 22.74 51.23
C VAL A 8 -16.88 21.29 50.84
N SER A 9 -17.71 20.68 51.67
CA SER A 9 -18.38 19.40 51.35
C SER A 9 -19.47 19.68 50.34
N LEU A 10 -19.56 18.86 49.29
CA LEU A 10 -20.72 18.81 48.42
C LEU A 10 -21.29 17.39 48.36
N LEU A 11 -22.57 17.37 48.62
CA LEU A 11 -23.49 16.26 48.79
C LEU A 11 -23.59 15.40 47.52
N ILE A 12 -23.59 14.08 47.73
CA ILE A 12 -23.96 13.09 46.71
C ILE A 12 -25.48 12.89 46.77
N LEU A 13 -26.15 13.19 45.65
CA LEU A 13 -27.56 12.76 45.44
C LEU A 13 -27.55 11.58 44.46
N GLY A 14 -27.89 10.41 44.97
CA GLY A 14 -28.12 9.23 44.15
C GLY A 14 -29.48 9.29 43.42
N LEU A 15 -29.49 8.92 42.18
CA LEU A 15 -30.73 8.64 41.44
C LEU A 15 -30.62 7.22 40.90
N GLY A 16 -31.41 6.33 41.53
CA GLY A 16 -31.57 4.96 41.09
C GLY A 16 -32.40 4.88 39.80
N VAL A 17 -31.96 4.09 38.85
CA VAL A 17 -32.74 3.66 37.70
C VAL A 17 -33.10 2.20 37.87
N VAL A 18 -34.39 1.96 37.85
CA VAL A 18 -35.06 0.67 37.95
C VAL A 18 -34.85 -0.11 36.66
N VAL A 19 -34.33 -1.33 36.77
CA VAL A 19 -34.32 -2.33 35.74
C VAL A 19 -35.69 -2.99 35.69
N SER A 20 -36.36 -2.94 34.54
CA SER A 20 -37.54 -3.75 34.27
C SER A 20 -37.15 -4.84 33.28
N ALA A 21 -37.11 -6.05 33.81
CA ALA A 21 -37.05 -7.29 33.06
C ALA A 21 -38.49 -7.66 32.61
N CYS A 22 -38.67 -8.05 31.38
CA CYS A 22 -39.79 -8.87 30.98
C CYS A 22 -39.26 -10.07 30.21
N SER A 23 -39.53 -11.23 30.84
CA SER A 23 -39.29 -12.58 30.35
C SER A 23 -40.42 -13.03 29.40
N GLU A 24 -40.07 -13.90 28.47
CA GLU A 24 -40.71 -15.11 27.97
C GLU A 24 -42.26 -15.13 27.84
N GLU A 25 -42.72 -15.57 26.68
CA GLU A 25 -43.47 -16.85 26.61
C GLU A 25 -43.56 -17.37 25.15
N ASP A 26 -43.36 -18.64 25.09
CA ASP A 26 -43.48 -19.66 24.08
C ASP A 26 -44.94 -19.91 23.66
N SER A 27 -45.20 -20.21 22.41
CA SER A 27 -46.32 -21.10 21.99
C SER A 27 -46.28 -21.46 20.54
N SER A 28 -45.89 -22.59 20.26
CA SER A 28 -46.29 -23.73 19.42
C SER A 28 -47.58 -23.65 18.59
N ASP A 29 -47.50 -24.41 17.52
CA ASP A 29 -48.49 -25.20 16.78
C ASP A 29 -49.12 -24.67 15.51
N GLY A 30 -49.02 -25.54 14.47
CA GLY A 30 -50.09 -25.73 13.51
C GLY A 30 -49.71 -26.00 12.05
N SER A 31 -49.33 -27.22 11.75
CA SER A 31 -49.82 -28.11 10.69
C SER A 31 -50.39 -27.61 9.37
N GLY A 32 -49.96 -28.27 8.30
CA GLY A 32 -50.69 -28.42 7.02
C GLY A 32 -49.73 -28.48 5.82
N SER A 33 -49.20 -29.55 5.43
CA SER A 33 -49.60 -30.74 4.63
C SER A 33 -50.07 -30.43 3.21
N ASN A 34 -49.45 -31.11 2.32
CA ASN A 34 -49.72 -31.57 0.95
C ASN A 34 -48.83 -30.98 -0.11
N GLY A 35 -48.15 -31.75 -0.93
CA GLY A 35 -48.34 -33.13 -1.36
C GLY A 35 -47.94 -33.24 -2.82
N GLY A 36 -47.14 -34.26 -3.12
CA GLY A 36 -47.09 -34.92 -4.41
C GLY A 36 -46.19 -34.30 -5.46
N SER A 37 -45.39 -34.95 -6.20
CA SER A 37 -45.41 -36.35 -6.64
C SER A 37 -44.11 -36.67 -7.34
N ALA A 38 -43.72 -37.89 -7.23
CA ALA A 38 -42.61 -38.61 -7.82
C ALA A 38 -42.74 -38.78 -9.35
N GLY A 39 -41.62 -39.14 -9.93
CA GLY A 39 -41.47 -39.74 -11.26
C GLY A 39 -39.99 -39.74 -11.61
N ASP A 40 -39.31 -40.67 -11.39
CA ASP A 40 -39.09 -42.07 -11.77
C ASP A 40 -38.05 -42.20 -12.90
N ALA A 41 -37.03 -42.86 -12.60
CA ALA A 41 -36.07 -43.83 -13.10
C ALA A 41 -36.02 -44.13 -14.61
N GLY A 42 -34.84 -44.43 -15.02
CA GLY A 42 -34.51 -45.24 -16.20
C GLY A 42 -33.18 -44.84 -16.80
N SER A 43 -32.19 -45.54 -16.84
CA SER A 43 -31.83 -46.95 -16.98
C SER A 43 -30.56 -47.02 -17.81
N ALA A 44 -29.71 -47.90 -17.39
CA ALA A 44 -28.39 -48.27 -17.93
C ALA A 44 -28.40 -48.85 -19.35
N GLY A 45 -27.25 -48.82 -19.99
CA GLY A 45 -26.91 -49.64 -21.15
C GLY A 45 -25.60 -49.17 -21.74
N ALA A 46 -24.60 -49.80 -21.70
CA ALA A 46 -24.01 -51.11 -21.91
C ALA A 46 -22.76 -50.94 -22.80
N ALA A 47 -21.73 -51.62 -22.39
CA ALA A 47 -20.44 -51.75 -23.01
C ALA A 47 -20.43 -52.32 -24.43
N GLY A 48 -19.52 -51.86 -25.26
CA GLY A 48 -19.17 -52.47 -26.53
C GLY A 48 -17.67 -52.52 -26.70
N THR A 49 -17.15 -53.75 -26.67
CA THR A 49 -15.76 -54.12 -26.79
C THR A 49 -15.29 -54.24 -28.26
N ALA A 50 -14.00 -53.85 -28.44
CA ALA A 50 -13.00 -54.45 -29.34
C ALA A 50 -13.16 -54.32 -30.86
N THR A 51 -12.14 -53.91 -31.59
CA THR A 51 -11.11 -54.83 -32.14
C THR A 51 -9.96 -54.05 -32.78
N ALA A 52 -8.79 -54.60 -32.64
CA ALA A 52 -7.55 -54.16 -33.22
C ALA A 52 -7.50 -54.33 -34.73
N GLY A 53 -6.91 -53.34 -35.43
CA GLY A 53 -6.50 -53.45 -36.81
C GLY A 53 -5.24 -52.64 -37.05
N GLY A 54 -4.13 -53.28 -37.22
CA GLY A 54 -2.85 -52.70 -37.57
C GLY A 54 -2.79 -52.23 -39.01
N GLY A 55 -2.03 -51.17 -39.24
CA GLY A 55 -1.71 -50.66 -40.57
C GLY A 55 -0.60 -49.63 -40.49
N SER A 56 0.50 -49.96 -41.06
CA SER A 56 1.78 -49.32 -41.14
C SER A 56 1.83 -48.00 -41.86
N GLY A 57 2.68 -47.05 -41.40
CA GLY A 57 3.61 -46.30 -42.21
C GLY A 57 3.07 -45.03 -42.89
N GLY A 58 3.49 -43.87 -42.43
CA GLY A 58 3.33 -42.61 -43.13
C GLY A 58 4.15 -41.50 -42.48
N THR A 59 5.12 -41.10 -43.19
CA THR A 59 6.09 -40.01 -43.03
C THR A 59 5.63 -38.73 -42.37
N ALA A 60 6.55 -38.11 -41.62
CA ALA A 60 6.56 -36.80 -40.99
C ALA A 60 6.07 -35.66 -41.90
N GLY A 61 5.06 -34.99 -41.40
CA GLY A 61 4.67 -33.66 -41.84
C GLY A 61 4.67 -32.74 -40.61
N ALA A 62 5.64 -31.86 -40.53
CA ALA A 62 5.65 -30.77 -39.59
C ALA A 62 4.49 -29.81 -39.92
N GLY A 63 3.37 -29.98 -39.28
CA GLY A 63 2.27 -29.06 -39.29
C GLY A 63 2.39 -28.11 -38.11
N ALA A 64 2.91 -26.92 -38.37
CA ALA A 64 2.77 -25.79 -37.45
C ALA A 64 1.29 -25.47 -37.32
N SER A 65 0.63 -25.96 -36.28
CA SER A 65 -0.67 -25.46 -35.87
C SER A 65 -0.48 -24.13 -35.18
N GLY A 66 -0.47 -23.03 -35.96
CA GLY A 66 -0.66 -21.70 -35.47
C GLY A 66 -2.04 -21.56 -34.88
N GLY A 67 -2.18 -21.80 -33.57
CA GLY A 67 -3.29 -21.34 -32.79
C GLY A 67 -3.19 -19.81 -32.66
N GLY A 68 -3.76 -19.09 -33.62
CA GLY A 68 -3.98 -17.66 -33.52
C GLY A 68 -5.02 -17.36 -32.43
N GLY A 69 -4.64 -17.47 -31.17
CA GLY A 69 -5.31 -16.71 -30.13
C GLY A 69 -5.02 -15.25 -30.41
N SER A 70 -6.07 -14.47 -30.70
CA SER A 70 -6.03 -13.02 -30.65
C SER A 70 -5.61 -12.64 -29.23
N ALA A 71 -4.29 -12.49 -29.02
CA ALA A 71 -3.79 -11.85 -27.82
C ALA A 71 -4.35 -10.43 -27.86
N GLY A 72 -5.31 -10.13 -26.98
CA GLY A 72 -5.69 -8.77 -26.70
C GLY A 72 -4.39 -8.00 -26.43
N ALA A 73 -4.26 -6.82 -27.03
CA ALA A 73 -3.07 -5.99 -26.85
C ALA A 73 -2.78 -5.89 -25.36
N ALA A 74 -1.55 -6.22 -24.97
CA ALA A 74 -1.13 -6.12 -23.58
C ALA A 74 -1.42 -4.70 -23.10
N ALA A 75 -1.94 -4.59 -21.88
CA ALA A 75 -2.32 -3.30 -21.29
C ALA A 75 -1.09 -2.40 -20.99
N TYR A 76 0.13 -2.89 -21.26
CA TYR A 76 1.40 -2.22 -21.01
C TYR A 76 2.43 -2.56 -22.10
N PRO A 77 3.48 -1.70 -22.30
CA PRO A 77 4.56 -1.95 -23.26
C PRO A 77 5.27 -3.30 -23.04
N ALA A 78 5.73 -3.90 -24.13
CA ALA A 78 6.38 -5.22 -24.10
C ALA A 78 7.80 -5.18 -23.50
N ARG A 79 8.40 -3.99 -23.39
CA ARG A 79 9.74 -3.76 -22.82
C ARG A 79 9.78 -2.45 -22.06
N LEU A 80 10.71 -2.36 -21.10
CA LEU A 80 10.95 -1.11 -20.36
C LEU A 80 11.38 0.02 -21.28
N SER A 81 12.22 -0.27 -22.29
CA SER A 81 12.65 0.70 -23.33
C SER A 81 11.50 1.34 -24.09
N GLU A 82 10.32 0.72 -24.14
CA GLU A 82 9.13 1.21 -24.84
C GLU A 82 8.19 2.03 -23.94
N THR A 83 8.48 2.13 -22.64
CA THR A 83 7.62 2.81 -21.65
C THR A 83 7.69 4.33 -21.74
N GLY A 84 8.73 4.87 -22.36
CA GLY A 84 9.02 6.30 -22.40
C GLY A 84 9.78 6.80 -21.17
N LEU A 85 10.37 5.93 -20.36
CA LEU A 85 11.30 6.34 -19.30
C LEU A 85 12.62 6.83 -19.90
N TYR A 86 13.15 6.07 -20.84
CA TYR A 86 14.43 6.35 -21.47
C TYR A 86 14.26 6.69 -22.95
N ALA A 87 15.01 7.66 -23.42
CA ALA A 87 15.28 7.86 -24.86
C ALA A 87 16.24 6.76 -25.36
N ASP A 88 17.18 6.33 -24.50
CA ASP A 88 18.08 5.21 -24.71
C ASP A 88 18.33 4.50 -23.38
N VAL A 89 17.81 3.29 -23.27
CA VAL A 89 17.89 2.46 -22.05
C VAL A 89 19.32 2.02 -21.75
N THR A 90 20.14 1.84 -22.78
CA THR A 90 21.53 1.36 -22.64
C THR A 90 22.44 2.40 -21.98
N SER A 91 22.27 3.66 -22.37
CA SER A 91 22.98 4.80 -21.76
C SER A 91 22.24 5.43 -20.59
N GLU A 92 21.04 4.93 -20.26
CA GLU A 92 20.13 5.48 -19.26
C GLU A 92 19.77 6.97 -19.51
N SER A 93 19.84 7.41 -20.77
CA SER A 93 19.39 8.75 -21.15
C SER A 93 17.88 8.84 -21.02
N LEU A 94 17.40 9.73 -20.15
CA LEU A 94 15.96 9.91 -19.92
C LEU A 94 15.29 10.47 -21.18
N ALA A 95 14.03 10.07 -21.38
CA ALA A 95 13.20 10.66 -22.42
C ALA A 95 12.80 12.10 -22.07
N ASP A 96 12.44 12.88 -23.10
CA ASP A 96 12.03 14.28 -22.92
C ASP A 96 10.85 14.40 -21.95
N GLY A 97 10.94 15.37 -21.05
CA GLY A 97 9.91 15.64 -20.03
C GLY A 97 9.93 14.70 -18.80
N VAL A 98 10.73 13.63 -18.84
CA VAL A 98 10.91 12.76 -17.66
C VAL A 98 11.86 13.42 -16.67
N GLN A 99 11.44 13.50 -15.41
CA GLN A 99 12.19 14.14 -14.34
C GLN A 99 12.38 13.19 -13.16
N ALA A 100 13.58 13.18 -12.57
CA ALA A 100 13.83 12.45 -11.34
C ALA A 100 13.18 13.14 -10.15
N PHE A 101 12.77 12.37 -9.15
CA PHE A 101 12.35 12.88 -7.85
C PHE A 101 12.75 11.95 -6.71
N GLU A 102 12.86 12.51 -5.51
CA GLU A 102 13.00 11.75 -4.28
C GLU A 102 11.96 12.21 -3.26
N PRO A 103 11.19 11.29 -2.65
CA PRO A 103 10.35 11.65 -1.51
C PRO A 103 11.24 11.92 -0.29
N GLN A 104 10.85 12.88 0.57
CA GLN A 104 11.61 13.17 1.79
C GLN A 104 11.63 12.00 2.78
N PHE A 105 10.59 11.18 2.78
CA PHE A 105 10.48 9.95 3.57
C PHE A 105 10.40 8.76 2.64
N LYS A 106 11.35 7.84 2.76
CA LYS A 106 11.50 6.74 1.79
C LYS A 106 10.73 5.51 2.24
N LEU A 107 10.00 4.89 1.31
CA LEU A 107 9.47 3.54 1.50
C LEU A 107 10.65 2.57 1.53
N TRP A 108 10.71 1.75 2.58
CA TRP A 108 11.67 0.66 2.71
C TRP A 108 11.16 -0.60 1.98
N SER A 109 12.05 -1.42 1.45
CA SER A 109 11.78 -2.72 0.82
C SER A 109 13.07 -3.53 0.85
N ASP A 110 13.24 -4.36 1.85
CA ASP A 110 14.35 -5.32 2.02
C ASP A 110 15.73 -4.78 1.63
N GLY A 111 16.03 -3.54 2.04
CA GLY A 111 17.30 -2.88 1.80
C GLY A 111 17.58 -2.48 0.34
N ALA A 112 16.66 -2.68 -0.60
CA ALA A 112 16.85 -2.23 -1.98
C ALA A 112 16.91 -0.70 -2.07
N THR A 113 17.91 -0.18 -2.80
CA THR A 113 17.96 1.24 -3.14
C THR A 113 17.01 1.56 -4.29
N LYS A 114 16.56 2.82 -4.37
CA LYS A 114 15.50 3.17 -5.31
C LYS A 114 15.81 4.47 -6.03
N ARG A 115 15.65 4.47 -7.37
CA ARG A 115 15.55 5.68 -8.20
C ARG A 115 14.09 5.87 -8.61
N ARG A 116 13.63 7.12 -8.78
CA ARG A 116 12.24 7.42 -9.13
C ARG A 116 12.16 8.53 -10.16
N TRP A 117 11.20 8.39 -11.06
CA TRP A 117 10.95 9.38 -12.11
C TRP A 117 9.46 9.60 -12.29
N VAL A 118 9.15 10.78 -12.74
CA VAL A 118 7.80 11.23 -13.13
C VAL A 118 7.82 11.85 -14.51
N TYR A 119 6.78 11.58 -15.27
CA TYR A 119 6.41 12.33 -16.46
C TYR A 119 5.02 12.91 -16.22
N LEU A 120 4.90 14.22 -16.38
CA LEU A 120 3.63 14.93 -16.39
C LEU A 120 3.42 15.50 -17.78
N PRO A 121 2.27 15.27 -18.45
CA PRO A 121 2.01 15.82 -19.77
C PRO A 121 2.20 17.34 -19.80
N ASP A 122 2.66 17.87 -20.94
CA ASP A 122 2.96 19.28 -21.09
C ASP A 122 1.75 20.16 -20.79
N GLY A 123 1.95 21.18 -19.98
CA GLY A 123 0.92 22.11 -19.57
C GLY A 123 -0.18 21.54 -18.66
N ALA A 124 -0.19 20.23 -18.41
CA ALA A 124 -1.17 19.63 -17.49
C ALA A 124 -0.84 19.97 -16.04
N GLN A 125 -1.88 20.10 -15.22
CA GLN A 125 -1.78 20.32 -13.79
C GLN A 125 -2.29 19.10 -13.03
N ILE A 126 -1.69 18.85 -11.86
CA ILE A 126 -2.20 17.92 -10.86
C ILE A 126 -3.33 18.65 -10.12
N ASP A 127 -4.49 18.00 -9.99
CA ASP A 127 -5.54 18.53 -9.13
C ASP A 127 -5.15 18.34 -7.66
N THR A 128 -4.90 19.44 -7.00
CA THR A 128 -4.49 19.53 -5.60
C THR A 128 -5.55 20.21 -4.73
N SER A 129 -6.81 20.15 -5.14
CA SER A 129 -7.96 20.66 -4.35
C SER A 129 -8.10 19.95 -3.00
N ASP A 130 -7.70 18.67 -2.94
CA ASP A 130 -7.41 17.93 -1.71
C ASP A 130 -5.89 17.80 -1.58
N HIS A 131 -5.29 18.56 -0.65
CA HIS A 131 -3.85 18.59 -0.44
C HIS A 131 -3.26 17.24 -0.01
N ASP A 132 -4.05 16.40 0.62
CA ASP A 132 -3.62 15.10 1.12
C ASP A 132 -3.75 13.97 0.08
N TYR A 133 -4.62 14.17 -0.94
CA TYR A 133 -4.94 13.16 -1.95
C TYR A 133 -5.02 13.77 -3.36
N TRP A 134 -3.87 13.97 -3.97
CA TRP A 134 -3.74 14.54 -5.31
C TRP A 134 -4.35 13.66 -6.39
N VAL A 135 -4.97 14.28 -7.41
CA VAL A 135 -5.48 13.60 -8.60
C VAL A 135 -4.64 14.00 -9.81
N TYR A 136 -4.04 12.99 -10.45
CA TYR A 136 -3.09 13.22 -11.54
C TYR A 136 -3.81 13.31 -12.89
N PRO A 137 -3.29 14.14 -13.84
CA PRO A 137 -3.83 14.20 -15.20
C PRO A 137 -3.60 12.87 -15.94
N GLN A 138 -4.49 12.56 -16.89
CA GLN A 138 -4.29 11.45 -17.80
C GLN A 138 -2.97 11.61 -18.57
N GLY A 139 -2.24 10.53 -18.77
CA GLY A 139 -0.92 10.50 -19.39
C GLY A 139 0.23 10.67 -18.40
N THR A 140 -0.05 10.91 -17.10
CA THR A 140 0.98 10.86 -16.05
C THR A 140 1.60 9.48 -15.99
N LYS A 141 2.93 9.43 -15.91
CA LYS A 141 3.68 8.19 -15.68
C LYS A 141 4.61 8.34 -14.48
N LEU A 142 4.71 7.28 -13.71
CA LEU A 142 5.62 7.17 -12.57
C LEU A 142 6.45 5.90 -12.73
N TRP A 143 7.76 6.00 -12.51
CA TRP A 143 8.64 4.84 -12.50
C TRP A 143 9.40 4.78 -11.19
N LYS A 144 9.65 3.55 -10.73
CA LYS A 144 10.48 3.27 -9.56
C LYS A 144 11.37 2.07 -9.87
N GLU A 145 12.67 2.30 -9.94
CA GLU A 145 13.69 1.27 -10.12
C GLU A 145 14.19 0.80 -8.76
N PHE A 146 14.43 -0.48 -8.64
CA PHE A 146 15.00 -1.11 -7.45
C PHE A 146 16.34 -1.76 -7.81
N THR A 147 17.35 -1.44 -7.00
CA THR A 147 18.68 -2.04 -7.08
C THR A 147 18.98 -2.76 -5.77
N ARG A 148 19.30 -4.03 -5.84
CA ARG A 148 19.71 -4.87 -4.71
C ARG A 148 21.10 -5.44 -5.00
N ASP A 149 22.01 -5.40 -4.01
CA ASP A 149 23.36 -5.93 -4.11
C ASP A 149 24.14 -5.45 -5.35
N GLY A 150 23.89 -4.20 -5.77
CA GLY A 150 24.51 -3.57 -6.94
C GLY A 150 23.89 -3.96 -8.30
N VAL A 151 22.85 -4.80 -8.31
CA VAL A 151 22.14 -5.22 -9.53
C VAL A 151 20.80 -4.52 -9.63
N ARG A 152 20.46 -3.95 -10.79
CA ARG A 152 19.10 -3.50 -11.07
C ARG A 152 18.22 -4.73 -11.19
N VAL A 153 17.25 -4.84 -10.30
CA VAL A 153 16.37 -6.01 -10.25
C VAL A 153 15.09 -5.77 -11.04
N GLU A 154 14.42 -4.66 -10.75
CA GLU A 154 13.17 -4.30 -11.40
C GLU A 154 13.01 -2.79 -11.61
N THR A 155 12.16 -2.43 -12.57
CA THR A 155 11.57 -1.09 -12.68
C THR A 155 10.06 -1.22 -12.75
N ARG A 156 9.34 -0.69 -11.78
CA ARG A 156 7.87 -0.62 -11.77
C ARG A 156 7.42 0.63 -12.49
N MET A 157 6.35 0.51 -13.28
CA MET A 157 5.68 1.62 -13.96
C MET A 157 4.22 1.70 -13.52
N LEU A 158 3.77 2.92 -13.28
CA LEU A 158 2.36 3.28 -13.20
C LEU A 158 2.05 4.27 -14.31
N GLU A 159 0.95 4.08 -15.03
CA GLU A 159 0.49 5.01 -16.07
C GLU A 159 -0.99 5.33 -15.87
N LYS A 160 -1.32 6.61 -15.82
CA LYS A 160 -2.70 7.11 -15.75
C LYS A 160 -3.31 7.13 -17.16
N THR A 161 -4.17 6.19 -17.44
CA THR A 161 -4.91 6.10 -18.72
C THR A 161 -6.32 6.67 -18.58
N ALA A 162 -7.08 6.72 -19.67
CA ALA A 162 -8.50 7.10 -19.64
C ALA A 162 -9.37 6.11 -18.85
N GLN A 163 -8.91 4.86 -18.67
CA GLN A 163 -9.58 3.80 -17.93
C GLN A 163 -9.12 3.71 -16.46
N GLY A 164 -8.20 4.57 -16.04
CA GLY A 164 -7.59 4.56 -14.72
C GLY A 164 -6.10 4.22 -14.77
N TRP A 165 -5.53 3.83 -13.66
CA TRP A 165 -4.12 3.48 -13.57
C TRP A 165 -3.84 2.05 -14.01
N THR A 166 -2.83 1.89 -14.86
CA THR A 166 -2.18 0.60 -15.11
C THR A 166 -0.89 0.51 -14.30
N MET A 167 -0.53 -0.70 -13.89
CA MET A 167 0.66 -0.99 -13.09
C MET A 167 1.33 -2.23 -13.63
N ILE A 168 2.66 -2.20 -13.73
CA ILE A 168 3.47 -3.33 -14.15
C ILE A 168 4.89 -3.23 -13.60
N ALA A 169 5.47 -4.36 -13.23
CA ALA A 169 6.89 -4.48 -12.93
C ALA A 169 7.61 -5.07 -14.14
N TYR A 170 8.78 -4.52 -14.47
CA TYR A 170 9.70 -5.01 -15.48
C TYR A 170 10.94 -5.55 -14.79
N GLN A 171 11.23 -6.84 -14.93
CA GLN A 171 12.46 -7.45 -14.44
C GLN A 171 13.61 -7.16 -15.39
N TRP A 172 14.73 -6.63 -14.89
CA TRP A 172 15.93 -6.40 -15.67
C TRP A 172 16.53 -7.74 -16.13
N GLN A 173 16.90 -7.79 -17.42
CA GLN A 173 17.59 -8.94 -18.00
C GLN A 173 19.00 -9.06 -17.41
N ALA A 174 19.58 -10.27 -17.47
CA ALA A 174 20.90 -10.54 -16.89
C ALA A 174 22.03 -9.68 -17.51
N ASP A 175 21.90 -9.28 -18.76
CA ASP A 175 22.81 -8.38 -19.45
C ASP A 175 22.60 -6.90 -19.12
N GLN A 176 21.58 -6.58 -18.33
CA GLN A 176 21.23 -5.21 -17.91
C GLN A 176 20.95 -4.23 -19.06
N GLN A 177 20.61 -4.77 -20.27
CA GLN A 177 20.37 -3.92 -21.45
C GLN A 177 18.91 -3.47 -21.58
N ASP A 178 17.96 -4.27 -21.07
CA ASP A 178 16.53 -3.95 -21.06
C ASP A 178 15.82 -4.76 -19.97
N ALA A 179 14.53 -4.50 -19.75
CA ALA A 179 13.72 -5.23 -18.79
C ALA A 179 12.40 -5.69 -19.42
N LEU A 180 11.91 -6.85 -18.98
CA LEU A 180 10.69 -7.49 -19.48
C LEU A 180 9.58 -7.49 -18.42
N PRO A 181 8.30 -7.34 -18.82
CA PRO A 181 7.19 -7.31 -17.89
C PRO A 181 7.00 -8.66 -17.20
N VAL A 182 6.74 -8.64 -15.89
CA VAL A 182 6.50 -9.80 -15.05
C VAL A 182 5.19 -9.62 -14.26
N PRO A 183 4.02 -9.78 -14.92
CA PRO A 183 2.73 -9.49 -14.29
C PRO A 183 2.41 -10.41 -13.11
N ASP A 184 2.96 -11.61 -13.09
CA ASP A 184 2.74 -12.60 -12.03
C ASP A 184 3.72 -12.46 -10.85
N GLY A 185 4.70 -11.52 -10.96
CA GLY A 185 5.78 -11.36 -9.99
C GLY A 185 6.89 -12.38 -10.15
N VAL A 186 7.98 -12.23 -9.39
CA VAL A 186 9.13 -13.16 -9.38
C VAL A 186 9.72 -13.19 -7.98
N GLU A 187 9.82 -14.38 -7.39
CA GLU A 187 10.50 -14.58 -6.11
C GLU A 187 12.03 -14.64 -6.32
N ASN A 188 12.79 -14.07 -5.38
CA ASN A 188 14.26 -14.05 -5.39
C ASN A 188 14.85 -13.60 -6.73
N ALA A 189 14.34 -12.50 -7.27
CA ALA A 189 14.61 -12.03 -8.60
C ALA A 189 16.11 -11.73 -8.81
N SER A 190 16.59 -12.05 -10.02
CA SER A 190 17.99 -11.78 -10.44
C SER A 190 19.06 -12.36 -9.51
N GLY A 191 18.72 -13.45 -8.76
CA GLY A 191 19.64 -14.11 -7.83
C GLY A 191 19.87 -13.32 -6.53
N THR A 192 19.03 -12.36 -6.23
CA THR A 192 19.00 -11.63 -4.95
C THR A 192 17.84 -12.13 -4.09
N SER A 193 17.73 -11.66 -2.84
CA SER A 193 16.56 -11.88 -1.98
C SER A 193 15.41 -10.93 -2.27
N HIS A 194 15.45 -10.17 -3.37
CA HIS A 194 14.40 -9.21 -3.70
C HIS A 194 13.27 -9.87 -4.46
N ASP A 195 12.06 -9.78 -3.93
CA ASP A 195 10.85 -10.23 -4.60
C ASP A 195 10.22 -9.12 -5.44
N ILE A 196 9.94 -9.44 -6.70
CA ILE A 196 9.15 -8.57 -7.58
C ILE A 196 7.68 -8.93 -7.37
N PRO A 197 6.84 -7.99 -6.90
CA PRO A 197 5.43 -8.28 -6.67
C PRO A 197 4.65 -8.44 -7.97
N SER A 198 3.65 -9.30 -7.94
CA SER A 198 2.65 -9.39 -9.01
C SER A 198 1.81 -8.12 -9.11
N VAL A 199 1.10 -7.93 -10.23
CA VAL A 199 0.16 -6.80 -10.40
C VAL A 199 -0.89 -6.77 -9.28
N SER A 200 -1.41 -7.93 -8.88
CA SER A 200 -2.41 -8.03 -7.80
C SER A 200 -1.85 -7.62 -6.43
N GLN A 201 -0.58 -7.91 -6.16
CA GLN A 201 0.11 -7.46 -4.94
C GLN A 201 0.40 -5.96 -4.97
N CYS A 202 0.74 -5.39 -6.14
CA CYS A 202 0.87 -3.93 -6.29
C CYS A 202 -0.44 -3.22 -5.93
N GLN A 203 -1.58 -3.75 -6.40
CA GLN A 203 -2.90 -3.20 -6.11
C GLN A 203 -3.23 -3.19 -4.61
N GLN A 204 -2.78 -4.17 -3.84
CA GLN A 204 -3.06 -4.24 -2.40
C GLN A 204 -2.57 -2.99 -1.62
N CYS A 205 -1.49 -2.35 -2.08
CA CYS A 205 -1.00 -1.10 -1.51
C CYS A 205 -1.59 0.13 -2.22
N HIS A 206 -1.55 0.13 -3.57
CA HIS A 206 -1.89 1.30 -4.36
C HIS A 206 -3.40 1.61 -4.38
N ASP A 207 -4.27 0.62 -4.30
CA ASP A 207 -5.75 0.80 -4.30
C ASP A 207 -6.29 1.39 -2.98
N ASN A 208 -5.45 1.52 -1.95
CA ASN A 208 -5.79 2.18 -0.70
C ASN A 208 -5.72 3.73 -0.75
N LEU A 209 -5.24 4.30 -1.86
CA LEU A 209 -5.26 5.74 -2.10
C LEU A 209 -6.18 6.06 -3.29
N PRO A 210 -6.92 7.16 -3.24
CA PRO A 210 -7.90 7.51 -4.29
C PRO A 210 -7.31 7.56 -5.70
N ASP A 211 -6.08 8.03 -5.84
CA ASP A 211 -5.40 8.11 -7.14
C ASP A 211 -4.04 7.35 -7.18
N ARG A 212 -3.90 6.32 -6.36
CA ARG A 212 -2.89 5.25 -6.42
C ARG A 212 -1.41 5.64 -6.39
N SER A 213 -1.07 6.94 -6.40
CA SER A 213 0.33 7.39 -6.36
C SER A 213 0.89 7.29 -4.94
N LEU A 214 2.04 6.63 -4.79
CA LEU A 214 2.78 6.53 -3.54
C LEU A 214 4.07 7.34 -3.63
N GLY A 215 4.28 8.27 -2.69
CA GLY A 215 5.54 9.00 -2.54
C GLY A 215 5.69 10.23 -3.44
N PHE A 216 4.75 10.55 -4.33
CA PHE A 216 4.73 11.80 -5.09
C PHE A 216 3.52 12.64 -4.64
N THR A 217 3.60 13.20 -3.44
CA THR A 217 2.53 13.94 -2.77
C THR A 217 3.08 15.20 -2.12
N GLU A 218 2.19 16.09 -1.65
CA GLU A 218 2.58 17.37 -1.08
C GLU A 218 3.60 17.24 0.04
N VAL A 219 3.30 16.43 1.06
CA VAL A 219 4.21 16.21 2.19
C VAL A 219 5.53 15.60 1.71
N GLN A 220 5.50 14.64 0.78
CA GLN A 220 6.68 13.94 0.31
C GLN A 220 7.63 14.80 -0.54
N LEU A 221 7.09 15.81 -1.23
CA LEU A 221 7.87 16.73 -2.07
C LEU A 221 8.22 18.05 -1.39
N ALA A 222 7.78 18.26 -0.14
CA ALA A 222 8.03 19.46 0.66
C ALA A 222 9.46 19.51 1.22
N HIS A 223 10.45 19.51 0.33
CA HIS A 223 11.88 19.57 0.67
C HIS A 223 12.68 20.34 -0.39
N SER A 224 13.93 20.65 -0.09
CA SER A 224 14.87 21.34 -0.99
C SER A 224 15.86 20.41 -1.68
N GLY A 225 15.59 19.08 -1.71
CA GLY A 225 16.46 18.10 -2.35
C GLY A 225 16.45 18.19 -3.88
N GLY A 226 17.29 17.36 -4.52
CA GLY A 226 17.38 17.31 -5.99
C GLY A 226 16.14 16.69 -6.65
N GLY A 227 15.94 17.02 -7.93
CA GLY A 227 14.81 16.56 -8.73
C GLY A 227 13.55 17.38 -8.53
N VAL A 228 12.37 16.78 -8.82
CA VAL A 228 11.08 17.46 -8.66
C VAL A 228 10.78 17.66 -7.18
N THR A 229 10.48 18.90 -6.81
CA THR A 229 10.08 19.30 -5.46
C THR A 229 8.71 19.99 -5.49
N LEU A 230 8.06 20.13 -4.35
CA LEU A 230 6.81 20.90 -4.23
C LEU A 230 6.98 22.34 -4.76
N GLN A 231 8.06 23.02 -4.38
CA GLN A 231 8.33 24.38 -4.85
C GLN A 231 8.53 24.42 -6.37
N GLY A 232 9.24 23.43 -6.95
CA GLY A 232 9.42 23.32 -8.40
C GLY A 232 8.10 23.14 -9.15
N LEU A 233 7.15 22.37 -8.60
CA LEU A 233 5.80 22.22 -9.16
C LEU A 233 4.99 23.51 -9.06
N ILE A 234 5.12 24.27 -7.96
CA ILE A 234 4.49 25.59 -7.79
C ILE A 234 5.04 26.57 -8.83
N ASP A 235 6.36 26.71 -8.92
CA ASP A 235 7.04 27.66 -9.81
C ASP A 235 6.75 27.39 -11.27
N SER A 236 6.56 26.10 -11.65
CA SER A 236 6.22 25.67 -13.00
C SER A 236 4.71 25.61 -13.27
N ASN A 237 3.88 26.07 -12.33
CA ASN A 237 2.41 26.10 -12.44
C ASN A 237 1.81 24.72 -12.74
N ARG A 238 2.29 23.68 -12.04
CA ARG A 238 1.86 22.28 -12.23
C ARG A 238 0.77 21.83 -11.26
N LEU A 239 0.33 22.69 -10.33
CA LEU A 239 -0.69 22.41 -9.32
C LEU A 239 -1.91 23.32 -9.53
N THR A 240 -3.13 22.78 -9.41
CA THR A 240 -4.38 23.57 -9.53
C THR A 240 -4.60 24.47 -8.31
N SER A 241 -4.23 23.99 -7.13
CA SER A 241 -4.37 24.67 -5.84
C SER A 241 -3.08 24.53 -5.05
N PRO A 242 -2.03 25.34 -5.36
CA PRO A 242 -0.77 25.24 -4.63
C PRO A 242 -0.96 25.63 -3.16
N PRO A 243 -0.27 24.99 -2.21
CA PRO A 243 -0.33 25.39 -0.81
C PRO A 243 0.27 26.79 -0.61
N SER A 244 -0.31 27.58 0.30
CA SER A 244 0.21 28.91 0.65
C SER A 244 1.50 28.83 1.47
N VAL A 245 1.71 27.74 2.18
CA VAL A 245 2.91 27.42 2.99
C VAL A 245 3.27 25.97 2.75
N SER A 246 4.55 25.71 2.51
CA SER A 246 5.05 24.34 2.37
C SER A 246 4.85 23.55 3.68
N PRO A 247 4.23 22.36 3.65
CA PRO A 247 3.99 21.58 4.86
C PRO A 247 5.31 21.17 5.51
N LEU A 248 5.38 21.32 6.82
CA LEU A 248 6.52 20.85 7.62
C LEU A 248 6.02 19.83 8.64
N VAL A 249 6.59 18.64 8.62
CA VAL A 249 6.28 17.63 9.63
C VAL A 249 6.71 18.15 11.00
N PRO A 250 5.80 18.17 12.01
CA PRO A 250 6.05 18.81 13.28
C PRO A 250 7.01 18.01 14.18
N GLY A 251 7.50 18.67 15.22
CA GLY A 251 8.36 18.12 16.25
C GLY A 251 9.85 18.31 15.98
N ASP A 252 10.66 17.69 16.82
CA ASP A 252 12.11 17.63 16.67
C ASP A 252 12.54 16.60 15.61
N ALA A 253 13.84 16.36 15.48
CA ALA A 253 14.37 15.42 14.49
C ALA A 253 13.85 13.98 14.72
N THR A 254 13.71 13.56 15.99
CA THR A 254 13.24 12.24 16.38
C THR A 254 11.78 12.03 16.00
N ALA A 255 10.91 12.97 16.38
CA ALA A 255 9.49 12.91 16.02
C ALA A 255 9.27 12.95 14.50
N ARG A 256 10.00 13.83 13.78
CA ARG A 256 9.91 13.91 12.31
C ARG A 256 10.35 12.63 11.62
N ALA A 257 11.42 12.01 12.08
CA ALA A 257 11.88 10.74 11.52
C ALA A 257 10.83 9.64 11.68
N ALA A 258 10.26 9.49 12.87
CA ALA A 258 9.24 8.49 13.15
C ALA A 258 7.92 8.76 12.40
N LEU A 259 7.40 9.99 12.46
CA LEU A 259 6.16 10.37 11.78
C LEU A 259 6.29 10.23 10.27
N GLY A 260 7.43 10.65 9.71
CA GLY A 260 7.73 10.51 8.28
C GLY A 260 7.87 9.05 7.86
N TYR A 261 8.52 8.23 8.67
CA TYR A 261 8.62 6.79 8.44
C TYR A 261 7.24 6.13 8.45
N LEU A 262 6.42 6.39 9.46
CA LEU A 262 5.06 5.85 9.58
C LEU A 262 4.19 6.29 8.40
N HIS A 263 4.29 7.55 7.97
CA HIS A 263 3.59 8.05 6.78
C HIS A 263 3.99 7.28 5.51
N ALA A 264 5.28 7.13 5.27
CA ALA A 264 5.79 6.55 4.03
C ALA A 264 5.61 5.02 3.94
N ASN A 265 5.69 4.32 5.08
CA ASN A 265 5.72 2.85 5.12
C ASN A 265 4.41 2.21 5.59
N CYS A 266 3.56 2.94 6.29
CA CYS A 266 2.32 2.43 6.86
C CYS A 266 1.10 3.23 6.41
N GLY A 267 1.24 4.55 6.21
CA GLY A 267 0.15 5.47 5.90
C GLY A 267 -0.60 5.14 4.62
N MET A 268 0.05 4.51 3.62
CA MET A 268 -0.62 4.09 2.39
C MET A 268 -1.77 3.10 2.63
N CYS A 269 -1.67 2.25 3.66
CA CYS A 269 -2.73 1.32 4.05
C CYS A 269 -3.51 1.84 5.27
N HIS A 270 -2.87 2.54 6.19
CA HIS A 270 -3.47 3.10 7.39
C HIS A 270 -3.83 4.58 7.16
N ASN A 271 -4.91 4.83 6.42
CA ASN A 271 -5.45 6.16 6.12
C ASN A 271 -6.98 6.11 5.96
N PRO A 272 -7.71 7.22 6.12
CA PRO A 272 -9.18 7.25 6.10
C PRO A 272 -9.84 6.81 4.78
N LYS A 273 -9.09 6.70 3.69
CA LYS A 273 -9.61 6.25 2.37
C LYS A 273 -9.43 4.75 2.17
N SER A 274 -8.64 4.07 3.00
CA SER A 274 -8.32 2.66 2.85
C SER A 274 -9.34 1.74 3.52
N GLN A 275 -9.46 0.51 2.99
CA GLN A 275 -10.26 -0.54 3.62
C GLN A 275 -9.70 -0.97 4.99
N THR A 276 -8.39 -0.83 5.19
CA THR A 276 -7.72 -1.13 6.47
C THR A 276 -8.21 -0.21 7.57
N PHE A 277 -8.48 1.07 7.28
CA PHE A 277 -8.98 2.02 8.27
C PHE A 277 -10.30 1.60 8.90
N PHE A 278 -11.22 1.07 8.11
CA PHE A 278 -12.51 0.58 8.62
C PHE A 278 -12.39 -0.61 9.57
N ARG A 279 -11.25 -1.29 9.57
CA ARG A 279 -10.99 -2.44 10.45
C ARG A 279 -10.26 -2.05 11.72
N VAL A 280 -9.28 -1.14 11.61
CA VAL A 280 -8.37 -0.85 12.73
C VAL A 280 -8.42 0.58 13.24
N ASP A 281 -9.15 1.49 12.57
CA ASP A 281 -9.31 2.90 12.95
C ASP A 281 -7.97 3.54 13.36
N MET A 282 -6.95 3.35 12.50
CA MET A 282 -5.61 3.87 12.70
C MET A 282 -5.19 4.66 11.46
N ASN A 283 -4.83 5.94 11.66
CA ASN A 283 -4.42 6.82 10.57
C ASN A 283 -2.94 7.22 10.76
N LEU A 284 -2.09 6.69 9.90
CA LEU A 284 -0.65 6.99 9.87
C LEU A 284 -0.27 7.89 8.68
N TRP A 285 -1.28 8.32 7.88
CA TRP A 285 -1.09 9.28 6.81
C TRP A 285 -1.03 10.70 7.38
N LEU A 286 0.07 11.40 7.15
CA LEU A 286 0.19 12.80 7.54
C LEU A 286 -0.78 13.65 6.70
N GLN A 287 -1.62 14.39 7.38
CA GLN A 287 -2.59 15.32 6.80
C GLN A 287 -2.09 16.74 6.94
N THR A 288 -2.04 17.49 5.83
CA THR A 288 -1.48 18.84 5.75
C THR A 288 -2.15 19.81 6.71
N ALA A 289 -3.45 19.66 6.93
CA ALA A 289 -4.23 20.48 7.85
C ALA A 289 -4.00 20.15 9.35
N ALA A 290 -3.20 19.11 9.67
CA ALA A 290 -3.00 18.63 11.03
C ALA A 290 -1.52 18.60 11.43
N LEU A 291 -0.68 19.45 10.83
CA LEU A 291 0.76 19.52 11.08
C LEU A 291 1.19 20.64 12.05
N ASP A 292 0.26 21.21 12.81
CA ASP A 292 0.59 22.30 13.76
C ASP A 292 1.48 21.82 14.92
N SER A 293 1.28 20.59 15.37
CA SER A 293 2.10 19.96 16.42
C SER A 293 2.11 18.44 16.25
N VAL A 294 3.03 17.75 16.93
CA VAL A 294 3.06 16.26 16.97
C VAL A 294 1.71 15.73 17.46
N GLN A 295 1.14 16.35 18.48
CA GLN A 295 -0.09 15.93 19.16
C GLN A 295 -1.35 16.10 18.30
N THR A 296 -1.31 16.96 17.27
CA THR A 296 -2.43 17.14 16.34
C THR A 296 -2.39 16.19 15.15
N THR A 297 -1.25 15.51 14.94
CA THR A 297 -1.13 14.57 13.83
C THR A 297 -2.07 13.37 14.01
N PRO A 298 -2.70 12.88 12.92
CA PRO A 298 -3.52 11.68 12.98
C PRO A 298 -2.76 10.48 13.53
N ALA A 299 -1.47 10.35 13.21
CA ALA A 299 -0.61 9.28 13.72
C ALA A 299 -0.54 9.29 15.26
N TYR A 300 -0.34 10.46 15.87
CA TYR A 300 -0.36 10.60 17.34
C TYR A 300 -1.73 10.27 17.92
N LEU A 301 -2.78 10.91 17.40
CA LEU A 301 -4.16 10.81 17.93
C LEU A 301 -4.72 9.38 17.85
N THR A 302 -4.32 8.61 16.84
CA THR A 302 -4.87 7.27 16.63
C THR A 302 -3.96 6.14 17.15
N THR A 303 -2.78 6.48 17.70
CA THR A 303 -1.85 5.44 18.18
C THR A 303 -1.40 5.64 19.62
N VAL A 304 -1.05 6.87 20.04
CA VAL A 304 -0.43 7.11 21.34
C VAL A 304 -1.44 6.95 22.48
N GLY A 305 -1.22 5.98 23.36
CA GLY A 305 -2.12 5.62 24.45
C GLY A 305 -3.44 4.96 24.00
N VAL A 306 -3.61 4.69 22.71
CA VAL A 306 -4.81 4.02 22.17
C VAL A 306 -4.66 2.50 22.32
N PRO A 307 -5.64 1.78 22.91
CA PRO A 307 -5.57 0.33 23.03
C PRO A 307 -5.39 -0.35 21.67
N PRO A 308 -4.58 -1.42 21.57
CA PRO A 308 -4.48 -2.19 20.35
C PRO A 308 -5.80 -2.94 20.11
N LEU A 309 -6.11 -3.22 18.84
CA LEU A 309 -7.09 -4.25 18.53
C LEU A 309 -6.50 -5.60 18.92
N GLU A 310 -7.34 -6.45 19.50
CA GLU A 310 -7.02 -7.76 20.09
C GLU A 310 -5.56 -8.25 19.89
N GLY A 311 -4.83 -8.24 21.00
CA GLY A 311 -3.81 -9.24 21.37
C GLY A 311 -2.58 -9.42 20.50
N ILE A 312 -2.28 -8.57 19.53
CA ILE A 312 -1.16 -8.85 18.60
C ILE A 312 -0.22 -7.64 18.49
N PRO A 313 1.06 -7.80 18.86
CA PRO A 313 1.69 -8.92 19.58
C PRO A 313 1.18 -9.11 21.00
N ALA A 314 1.34 -10.32 21.55
CA ALA A 314 0.96 -10.59 22.93
C ALA A 314 1.72 -9.67 23.90
N GLY A 315 1.04 -9.19 24.94
CA GLY A 315 1.63 -8.31 25.96
C GLY A 315 1.58 -6.83 25.65
N THR A 316 1.17 -6.41 24.43
CA THR A 316 1.06 -4.99 24.10
C THR A 316 -0.08 -4.31 24.86
N THR A 317 0.15 -3.09 25.35
CA THR A 317 -0.81 -2.31 26.16
C THR A 317 -1.46 -1.18 25.35
N ALA A 318 -0.78 -0.69 24.34
CA ALA A 318 -1.28 0.34 23.42
C ALA A 318 -0.75 0.13 22.01
N ARG A 319 -1.33 0.80 21.02
CA ARG A 319 -0.77 0.88 19.67
C ARG A 319 0.63 1.47 19.72
N ILE A 320 0.79 2.59 20.44
CA ILE A 320 2.05 3.16 20.90
C ILE A 320 1.89 3.49 22.39
N ALA A 321 2.63 2.78 23.25
CA ALA A 321 2.69 3.02 24.69
C ALA A 321 3.78 4.06 24.97
N PRO A 322 3.46 5.27 25.47
CA PRO A 322 4.48 6.29 25.75
C PRO A 322 5.56 5.77 26.71
N HIS A 323 6.82 6.01 26.34
CA HIS A 323 8.01 5.58 27.07
C HIS A 323 8.16 4.05 27.25
N ASP A 324 7.35 3.25 26.51
CA ASP A 324 7.33 1.79 26.65
C ASP A 324 7.32 1.11 25.27
N PRO A 325 8.48 1.00 24.61
CA PRO A 325 8.59 0.35 23.30
C PRO A 325 8.18 -1.12 23.30
N GLU A 326 8.49 -1.84 24.39
CA GLU A 326 8.23 -3.28 24.51
C GLU A 326 6.74 -3.61 24.45
N HIS A 327 5.89 -2.75 25.02
CA HIS A 327 4.44 -2.94 25.05
C HIS A 327 3.71 -2.12 23.95
N SER A 328 4.44 -1.62 22.95
CA SER A 328 3.91 -0.87 21.80
C SER A 328 3.63 -1.79 20.61
N ALA A 329 2.35 -1.98 20.26
CA ALA A 329 1.93 -2.91 19.20
C ALA A 329 2.50 -2.56 17.81
N VAL A 330 2.59 -1.27 17.48
CA VAL A 330 3.15 -0.82 16.18
C VAL A 330 4.59 -1.29 16.05
N LEU A 331 5.43 -1.03 17.07
CA LEU A 331 6.84 -1.43 17.02
C LEU A 331 7.01 -2.96 17.05
N GLY A 332 6.25 -3.66 17.87
CA GLY A 332 6.29 -5.11 17.92
C GLY A 332 5.93 -5.76 16.59
N ARG A 333 4.96 -5.20 15.84
CA ARG A 333 4.59 -5.66 14.50
C ARG A 333 5.66 -5.34 13.46
N MET A 334 6.32 -4.18 13.54
CA MET A 334 7.44 -3.81 12.66
C MET A 334 8.62 -4.77 12.82
N LYS A 335 8.93 -5.19 14.04
CA LYS A 335 10.02 -6.11 14.37
C LYS A 335 9.68 -7.59 14.16
N SER A 336 8.41 -7.94 13.99
CA SER A 336 7.99 -9.33 13.78
C SER A 336 8.12 -9.75 12.31
N ARG A 337 8.48 -11.02 12.08
CA ARG A 337 8.39 -11.70 10.77
C ARG A 337 7.42 -12.87 10.80
N GLU A 338 6.65 -13.01 11.88
CA GLU A 338 5.55 -13.96 11.96
C GLU A 338 4.39 -13.49 11.07
N LEU A 339 3.94 -14.32 10.12
CA LEU A 339 2.96 -13.98 9.08
C LEU A 339 1.63 -13.40 9.64
N SER A 340 1.22 -13.82 10.82
CA SER A 340 0.01 -13.30 11.48
C SER A 340 0.21 -11.95 12.18
N VAL A 341 1.46 -11.52 12.36
CA VAL A 341 1.86 -10.38 13.18
C VAL A 341 2.54 -9.29 12.38
N LEU A 342 3.39 -9.65 11.42
CA LEU A 342 4.25 -8.68 10.71
C LEU A 342 3.49 -7.51 10.08
N MET A 343 4.14 -6.34 10.08
CA MET A 343 3.74 -5.16 9.32
C MET A 343 5.00 -4.47 8.75
N PRO A 344 4.97 -4.10 7.47
CA PRO A 344 3.95 -4.34 6.44
C PRO A 344 3.78 -5.83 6.12
N PRO A 345 2.57 -6.27 5.67
CA PRO A 345 2.32 -7.69 5.39
C PRO A 345 2.83 -8.16 4.03
N LEU A 346 3.39 -7.25 3.22
CA LEU A 346 3.88 -7.50 1.86
C LEU A 346 5.16 -6.71 1.60
N GLY A 347 6.06 -7.32 0.78
CA GLY A 347 7.27 -6.67 0.28
C GLY A 347 8.29 -6.39 1.38
N THR A 348 8.29 -7.17 2.45
CA THR A 348 9.24 -7.08 3.56
C THR A 348 9.50 -8.46 4.16
N GLU A 349 10.61 -9.07 3.79
CA GLU A 349 11.11 -10.31 4.38
C GLU A 349 12.04 -10.01 5.57
N ASP A 350 12.81 -8.93 5.47
CA ASP A 350 13.72 -8.47 6.52
C ASP A 350 13.06 -7.41 7.41
N VAL A 351 13.56 -7.26 8.63
CA VAL A 351 13.19 -6.14 9.52
C VAL A 351 13.93 -4.88 9.04
N ASP A 352 13.21 -3.75 8.92
CA ASP A 352 13.86 -2.45 8.80
C ASP A 352 14.32 -1.99 10.20
N GLU A 353 15.55 -2.32 10.53
CA GLU A 353 16.14 -1.95 11.83
C GLU A 353 16.20 -0.42 11.98
N SER A 354 16.60 0.30 10.93
CA SER A 354 16.69 1.77 10.97
C SER A 354 15.32 2.44 11.18
N GLY A 355 14.29 1.92 10.49
CA GLY A 355 12.92 2.41 10.66
C GLY A 355 12.35 2.06 12.03
N SER A 356 12.64 0.86 12.52
CA SER A 356 12.25 0.41 13.86
C SER A 356 12.91 1.24 14.95
N ASP A 357 14.22 1.52 14.82
CA ASP A 357 14.97 2.37 15.75
C ASP A 357 14.42 3.81 15.79
N ALA A 358 14.04 4.37 14.64
CA ALA A 358 13.44 5.71 14.59
C ALA A 358 12.11 5.77 15.34
N VAL A 359 11.25 4.75 15.18
CA VAL A 359 9.96 4.68 15.88
C VAL A 359 10.17 4.42 17.36
N GLU A 360 11.11 3.54 17.74
CA GLU A 360 11.46 3.25 19.13
C GLU A 360 12.01 4.49 19.85
N ALA A 361 12.90 5.24 19.20
CA ALA A 361 13.42 6.49 19.75
C ALA A 361 12.32 7.51 20.02
N TRP A 362 11.33 7.61 19.12
CA TRP A 362 10.18 8.48 19.33
C TRP A 362 9.30 8.01 20.48
N ILE A 363 9.01 6.72 20.57
CA ILE A 363 8.23 6.14 21.70
C ILE A 363 8.89 6.47 23.05
N ASN A 364 10.21 6.35 23.12
CA ASN A 364 10.97 6.67 24.33
C ASN A 364 10.93 8.18 24.69
N ALA A 365 10.72 9.05 23.72
CA ALA A 365 10.68 10.49 23.90
C ALA A 365 9.27 11.06 24.18
N LEU A 366 8.22 10.25 24.03
CA LEU A 366 6.83 10.66 24.31
C LEU A 366 6.60 10.89 25.78
#